data_81b54259079d484562ab965b4e65b712
#
_entry.id   81b54259079d484562ab965b4e65b712
#
_cell.length_a   1.000
_cell.length_b   1.000
_cell.length_c   1.000
_cell.angle_alpha   90.00
_cell.angle_beta   90.00
_cell.angle_gamma   90.00
#
_symmetry.space_group_name_H-M   'P 1'
#
loop_
_entity.id
_entity.type
_entity.pdbx_description
1 polymer ?
#
loop_
_entity_poly.entity_id
_entity_poly.type
_entity_poly.pdbx_seq_one_letter_code
_entity_poly.pdbx_strand_id
1 'polypeptide(L)'
;MCFHMSFFYLILLSEMTYNKREKGLVLLADGTIFYGRSSGINGTSFGEICFNTGVTGYQEIFTDPSYFGQIMVTTTSHIGNYGIKMSESQSNKIYISGLICKNFSAVNSRSNSESIKKWFESNKLVTLCDVDTRALVRYIRDNGAMNAAITTEVDKISDIKKKLTNFPSMNGLELASKVSTKEPYEIGSKQSKKRLAVVDLGIKKNILDNFVKRDLFVKVFPYDSSLDEMLKFKPNGFFLSNGPGDPEPLKKVIETTKEILEKNYPLFGICLGHQVIALANDIKTYKMFNGHRGINHPVLNINTGKGEITSQNHGFAVDYDTAVANKSVKISHKHLNDQTVAGLEIKSKNCFSVQYHPEAGPGPNDGNYLFDQFLSKLN
;
A
#
# COMPACT_ATOMS: atom_id res chain seq x y z
N MET A 1 7.42 -18.59 54.43
CA MET A 1 7.99 -18.96 53.10
C MET A 1 6.99 -19.61 52.14
N CYS A 2 5.75 -19.90 52.51
CA CYS A 2 4.72 -20.52 51.67
C CYS A 2 3.81 -19.54 50.88
N PHE A 3 3.72 -18.28 51.28
CA PHE A 3 2.79 -17.32 50.61
C PHE A 3 3.30 -16.76 49.28
N HIS A 4 4.59 -16.75 49.04
CA HIS A 4 5.18 -16.24 47.78
C HIS A 4 5.07 -17.24 46.60
N MET A 5 5.05 -18.54 46.88
CA MET A 5 4.92 -19.55 45.82
C MET A 5 3.52 -19.65 45.24
N SER A 6 2.46 -19.39 46.04
CA SER A 6 1.06 -19.39 45.55
C SER A 6 0.77 -18.23 44.59
N PHE A 7 1.35 -17.07 44.80
CA PHE A 7 1.12 -15.90 43.94
C PHE A 7 1.81 -16.04 42.58
N PHE A 8 3.02 -16.59 42.54
CA PHE A 8 3.71 -16.92 41.28
C PHE A 8 3.01 -18.04 40.50
N TYR A 9 2.44 -19.03 41.20
CA TYR A 9 1.69 -20.11 40.57
C TYR A 9 0.35 -19.65 40.02
N LEU A 10 -0.34 -18.71 40.70
CA LEU A 10 -1.57 -18.08 40.19
C LEU A 10 -1.31 -17.15 38.98
N ILE A 11 -0.19 -16.41 38.98
CA ILE A 11 0.21 -15.60 37.84
C ILE A 11 0.57 -16.50 36.64
N LEU A 12 1.36 -17.56 36.84
CA LEU A 12 1.65 -18.56 35.81
C LEU A 12 0.39 -19.28 35.28
N LEU A 13 -0.58 -19.59 36.14
CA LEU A 13 -1.86 -20.20 35.73
C LEU A 13 -2.77 -19.19 35.01
N SER A 14 -2.74 -17.90 35.36
CA SER A 14 -3.48 -16.86 34.64
C SER A 14 -2.86 -16.52 33.27
N GLU A 15 -1.54 -16.70 33.12
CA GLU A 15 -0.85 -16.54 31.83
C GLU A 15 -0.93 -17.81 30.96
N MET A 16 -1.18 -18.98 31.55
CA MET A 16 -1.35 -20.27 30.87
C MET A 16 -2.80 -20.56 30.47
N THR A 17 -3.72 -19.62 30.50
CA THR A 17 -4.94 -19.76 29.69
C THR A 17 -4.53 -19.64 28.22
N TYR A 18 -4.07 -20.73 27.67
CA TYR A 18 -3.96 -20.98 26.25
C TYR A 18 -5.37 -20.75 25.68
N ASN A 19 -5.66 -19.51 25.30
CA ASN A 19 -6.92 -19.17 24.67
C ASN A 19 -7.00 -20.08 23.44
N LYS A 20 -7.86 -21.08 23.49
CA LYS A 20 -8.05 -22.07 22.44
C LYS A 20 -8.53 -21.34 21.20
N ARG A 21 -7.57 -20.85 20.40
CA ARG A 21 -7.88 -20.14 19.15
C ARG A 21 -8.62 -21.08 18.22
N GLU A 22 -9.67 -20.59 17.60
CA GLU A 22 -10.42 -21.35 16.64
C GLU A 22 -9.59 -21.73 15.42
N LYS A 23 -9.88 -22.88 14.82
CA LYS A 23 -9.26 -23.31 13.58
C LYS A 23 -9.68 -22.36 12.45
N GLY A 24 -8.78 -22.13 11.54
CA GLY A 24 -9.04 -21.39 10.32
C GLY A 24 -8.19 -21.91 9.17
N LEU A 25 -8.49 -21.46 7.98
CA LEU A 25 -7.73 -21.83 6.80
C LEU A 25 -7.65 -20.67 5.79
N VAL A 26 -6.63 -20.73 4.97
CA VAL A 26 -6.44 -19.97 3.74
C VAL A 26 -6.81 -20.90 2.59
N LEU A 27 -7.73 -20.49 1.74
CA LEU A 27 -8.09 -21.18 0.49
C LEU A 27 -7.64 -20.31 -0.69
N LEU A 28 -6.76 -20.84 -1.53
CA LEU A 28 -6.32 -20.18 -2.75
C LEU A 28 -7.25 -20.49 -3.93
N ALA A 29 -7.24 -19.66 -4.97
CA ALA A 29 -8.14 -19.81 -6.12
C ALA A 29 -7.97 -21.14 -6.87
N ASP A 30 -6.78 -21.72 -6.83
CA ASP A 30 -6.47 -23.03 -7.41
C ASP A 30 -6.90 -24.23 -6.54
N GLY A 31 -7.45 -23.95 -5.34
CA GLY A 31 -7.93 -24.94 -4.39
C GLY A 31 -6.91 -25.37 -3.33
N THR A 32 -5.69 -24.84 -3.36
CA THR A 32 -4.66 -25.09 -2.35
C THR A 32 -5.07 -24.53 -1.00
N ILE A 33 -4.82 -25.27 0.08
CA ILE A 33 -5.23 -24.90 1.45
C ILE A 33 -4.02 -24.86 2.38
N PHE A 34 -3.97 -23.78 3.19
CA PHE A 34 -3.07 -23.66 4.33
C PHE A 34 -3.88 -23.51 5.62
N TYR A 35 -3.53 -24.28 6.64
CA TYR A 35 -4.23 -24.25 7.93
C TYR A 35 -3.58 -23.26 8.88
N GLY A 36 -4.41 -22.67 9.77
CA GLY A 36 -3.99 -21.75 10.80
C GLY A 36 -5.02 -21.65 11.93
N ARG A 37 -4.91 -20.59 12.73
CA ARG A 37 -5.79 -20.30 13.85
C ARG A 37 -6.21 -18.83 13.85
N SER A 38 -7.44 -18.57 14.31
CA SER A 38 -7.95 -17.19 14.44
C SER A 38 -7.14 -16.36 15.43
N SER A 39 -6.84 -15.12 15.06
CA SER A 39 -6.21 -14.13 15.95
C SER A 39 -6.84 -12.73 15.84
N GLY A 40 -7.86 -12.57 14.99
CA GLY A 40 -8.73 -11.40 14.86
C GLY A 40 -10.18 -11.75 15.14
N ILE A 41 -11.09 -11.22 14.33
CA ILE A 41 -12.50 -11.64 14.37
C ILE A 41 -12.71 -12.95 13.62
N ASN A 42 -13.76 -13.69 14.00
CA ASN A 42 -14.22 -14.84 13.24
C ASN A 42 -15.00 -14.40 12.01
N GLY A 43 -14.96 -15.20 10.96
CA GLY A 43 -15.65 -14.95 9.70
C GLY A 43 -14.83 -15.32 8.48
N THR A 44 -15.24 -14.79 7.34
CA THR A 44 -14.59 -15.02 6.04
C THR A 44 -14.27 -13.70 5.36
N SER A 45 -13.07 -13.57 4.81
CA SER A 45 -12.66 -12.45 3.98
C SER A 45 -12.05 -12.93 2.66
N PHE A 46 -12.26 -12.14 1.61
CA PHE A 46 -11.78 -12.41 0.25
C PHE A 46 -10.86 -11.28 -0.22
N GLY A 47 -9.94 -11.59 -1.11
CA GLY A 47 -9.05 -10.61 -1.74
C GLY A 47 -7.98 -11.27 -2.58
N GLU A 48 -7.22 -10.47 -3.32
CA GLU A 48 -5.99 -10.96 -3.95
C GLU A 48 -4.94 -11.18 -2.85
N ILE A 49 -4.35 -12.38 -2.80
CA ILE A 49 -3.31 -12.67 -1.82
C ILE A 49 -1.98 -12.05 -2.25
N CYS A 50 -1.34 -11.36 -1.33
CA CYS A 50 -0.02 -10.80 -1.53
C CYS A 50 0.84 -10.98 -0.27
N PHE A 51 2.15 -10.86 -0.41
CA PHE A 51 3.06 -10.92 0.74
C PHE A 51 3.93 -9.66 0.82
N ASN A 52 4.29 -9.26 2.04
CA ASN A 52 5.22 -8.15 2.28
C ASN A 52 6.44 -8.66 3.04
N THR A 53 7.65 -8.28 2.56
CA THR A 53 8.94 -8.71 3.11
C THR A 53 9.50 -7.77 4.19
N GLY A 54 8.77 -6.72 4.56
CA GLY A 54 9.16 -5.81 5.62
C GLY A 54 9.28 -6.51 6.97
N VAL A 55 10.39 -6.28 7.67
CA VAL A 55 10.66 -6.86 9.01
C VAL A 55 10.01 -6.05 10.13
N THR A 56 9.55 -4.84 9.84
CA THR A 56 8.89 -3.89 10.75
C THR A 56 7.89 -3.03 10.00
N GLY A 57 7.10 -2.21 10.71
CA GLY A 57 6.16 -1.27 10.10
C GLY A 57 4.83 -1.92 9.72
N TYR A 58 4.40 -2.95 10.44
CA TYR A 58 3.14 -3.63 10.11
C TYR A 58 1.93 -2.70 10.20
N GLN A 59 1.92 -1.73 11.10
CA GLN A 59 0.81 -0.78 11.25
C GLN A 59 0.70 0.12 10.02
N GLU A 60 1.82 0.65 9.56
CA GLU A 60 1.92 1.47 8.34
C GLU A 60 1.45 0.67 7.12
N ILE A 61 1.88 -0.60 7.00
CA ILE A 61 1.46 -1.50 5.93
C ILE A 61 -0.06 -1.74 5.97
N PHE A 62 -0.63 -2.06 7.13
CA PHE A 62 -2.06 -2.40 7.23
C PHE A 62 -2.97 -1.20 6.99
N THR A 63 -2.49 0.01 7.24
CA THR A 63 -3.21 1.27 7.06
C THR A 63 -2.92 1.98 5.75
N ASP A 64 -2.06 1.44 4.89
CA ASP A 64 -1.81 1.96 3.53
C ASP A 64 -3.01 1.64 2.62
N PRO A 65 -3.73 2.66 2.10
CA PRO A 65 -4.88 2.45 1.22
C PRO A 65 -4.59 1.63 -0.04
N SER A 66 -3.33 1.59 -0.50
CA SER A 66 -2.92 0.82 -1.68
C SER A 66 -3.09 -0.69 -1.51
N TYR A 67 -3.27 -1.19 -0.27
CA TYR A 67 -3.58 -2.61 -0.02
C TYR A 67 -5.09 -2.93 -0.03
N PHE A 68 -5.96 -1.98 -0.34
CA PHE A 68 -7.39 -2.24 -0.40
C PHE A 68 -7.72 -3.37 -1.39
N GLY A 69 -8.53 -4.34 -0.94
CA GLY A 69 -8.88 -5.53 -1.74
C GLY A 69 -7.84 -6.66 -1.68
N GLN A 70 -6.81 -6.55 -0.84
CA GLN A 70 -5.75 -7.56 -0.74
C GLN A 70 -5.72 -8.26 0.63
N ILE A 71 -5.45 -9.56 0.63
CA ILE A 71 -5.13 -10.36 1.81
C ILE A 71 -3.61 -10.36 1.97
N MET A 72 -3.14 -9.85 3.12
CA MET A 72 -1.74 -9.67 3.41
C MET A 72 -1.13 -10.90 4.11
N VAL A 73 -0.05 -11.44 3.55
CA VAL A 73 0.84 -12.39 4.22
C VAL A 73 2.09 -11.65 4.68
N THR A 74 2.37 -11.64 5.99
CA THR A 74 3.60 -11.06 6.52
C THR A 74 4.71 -12.11 6.59
N THR A 75 5.90 -11.78 6.07
CA THR A 75 7.07 -12.67 6.17
C THR A 75 7.79 -12.53 7.50
N THR A 76 7.60 -11.40 8.22
CA THR A 76 8.10 -11.25 9.59
C THR A 76 7.45 -12.29 10.51
N SER A 77 8.25 -12.85 11.41
CA SER A 77 7.82 -13.95 12.25
C SER A 77 6.79 -13.56 13.32
N HIS A 78 6.72 -12.29 13.72
CA HIS A 78 5.85 -11.81 14.80
C HIS A 78 5.08 -10.56 14.41
N ILE A 79 3.76 -10.59 14.62
CA ILE A 79 2.86 -9.44 14.53
C ILE A 79 2.29 -9.14 15.92
N GLY A 80 2.23 -7.87 16.28
CA GLY A 80 1.69 -7.38 17.55
C GLY A 80 2.72 -7.16 18.65
N ASN A 81 3.96 -7.62 18.48
CA ASN A 81 5.02 -7.58 19.50
C ASN A 81 5.38 -6.18 20.01
N TYR A 82 5.17 -5.12 19.23
CA TYR A 82 5.38 -3.73 19.66
C TYR A 82 4.09 -2.89 19.73
N GLY A 83 2.92 -3.53 19.59
CA GLY A 83 1.61 -2.88 19.67
C GLY A 83 1.34 -1.91 18.54
N ILE A 84 0.44 -0.97 18.75
CA ILE A 84 0.11 0.09 17.79
C ILE A 84 0.22 1.47 18.42
N LYS A 85 0.51 2.48 17.57
CA LYS A 85 0.55 3.88 17.93
C LYS A 85 -0.07 4.69 16.79
N MET A 86 -1.20 5.35 17.04
CA MET A 86 -2.00 6.00 15.99
C MET A 86 -1.22 6.99 15.11
N SER A 87 -0.18 7.62 15.65
CA SER A 87 0.70 8.52 14.87
C SER A 87 1.48 7.83 13.75
N GLU A 88 1.66 6.50 13.82
CA GLU A 88 2.37 5.70 12.82
C GLU A 88 1.45 5.22 11.67
N SER A 89 0.11 5.36 11.83
CA SER A 89 -0.85 5.00 10.78
C SER A 89 -0.72 5.89 9.55
N GLN A 90 -0.85 5.29 8.38
CA GLN A 90 -0.82 6.00 7.09
C GLN A 90 -2.20 6.52 6.66
N SER A 91 -3.25 6.09 7.36
CA SER A 91 -4.63 6.52 7.18
C SER A 91 -5.44 6.27 8.46
N ASN A 92 -6.72 6.57 8.43
CA ASN A 92 -7.62 6.51 9.60
C ASN A 92 -8.15 5.10 9.92
N LYS A 93 -7.89 4.08 9.09
CA LYS A 93 -8.38 2.70 9.27
C LYS A 93 -7.43 1.65 8.67
N ILE A 94 -7.71 0.39 8.92
CA ILE A 94 -7.06 -0.74 8.23
C ILE A 94 -7.68 -0.90 6.84
N TYR A 95 -6.82 -1.06 5.82
CA TYR A 95 -7.24 -1.24 4.44
C TYR A 95 -7.00 -2.64 3.88
N ILE A 96 -6.12 -3.43 4.49
CA ILE A 96 -5.99 -4.85 4.10
C ILE A 96 -7.32 -5.58 4.33
N SER A 97 -7.70 -6.46 3.41
CA SER A 97 -8.93 -7.26 3.53
C SER A 97 -8.81 -8.36 4.58
N GLY A 98 -7.60 -8.84 4.83
CA GLY A 98 -7.32 -9.87 5.83
C GLY A 98 -5.83 -10.02 6.07
N LEU A 99 -5.46 -10.65 7.18
CA LEU A 99 -4.08 -10.83 7.60
C LEU A 99 -3.75 -12.29 7.84
N ILE A 100 -2.60 -12.71 7.34
CA ILE A 100 -1.99 -14.02 7.59
C ILE A 100 -0.60 -13.80 8.16
N CYS A 101 -0.31 -14.37 9.33
CA CYS A 101 0.99 -14.27 9.98
C CYS A 101 1.44 -15.60 10.58
N LYS A 102 2.74 -15.71 10.90
CA LYS A 102 3.28 -16.88 11.59
C LYS A 102 2.90 -16.86 13.06
N ASN A 103 3.27 -15.81 13.77
CA ASN A 103 2.95 -15.65 15.19
C ASN A 103 2.22 -14.34 15.44
N PHE A 104 1.25 -14.39 16.34
CA PHE A 104 0.51 -13.23 16.78
C PHE A 104 0.67 -13.04 18.29
N SER A 105 1.08 -11.84 18.70
CA SER A 105 1.20 -11.44 20.09
C SER A 105 0.12 -10.41 20.43
N ALA A 106 -0.73 -10.75 21.38
CA ALA A 106 -1.73 -9.83 21.94
C ALA A 106 -1.11 -8.87 22.97
N VAL A 107 0.04 -9.27 23.56
CA VAL A 107 0.81 -8.48 24.51
C VAL A 107 1.98 -7.85 23.77
N ASN A 108 2.20 -6.56 23.99
CA ASN A 108 3.24 -5.79 23.32
C ASN A 108 4.30 -5.31 24.32
N SER A 109 5.50 -5.01 23.81
CA SER A 109 6.65 -4.57 24.60
C SER A 109 6.79 -3.05 24.73
N ARG A 110 6.07 -2.27 23.91
CA ARG A 110 6.18 -0.81 23.87
C ARG A 110 5.26 -0.19 24.92
N SER A 111 5.79 0.66 25.80
CA SER A 111 5.00 1.49 26.70
C SER A 111 4.11 2.46 25.90
N ASN A 112 2.92 2.74 26.41
CA ASN A 112 1.93 3.65 25.79
C ASN A 112 1.49 3.25 24.36
N SER A 113 1.48 1.94 24.08
CA SER A 113 0.87 1.41 22.86
C SER A 113 -0.52 0.82 23.14
N GLU A 114 -1.38 0.87 22.14
CA GLU A 114 -2.71 0.26 22.21
C GLU A 114 -2.65 -1.24 21.88
N SER A 115 -3.69 -1.98 22.31
CA SER A 115 -3.80 -3.40 22.01
C SER A 115 -4.13 -3.62 20.54
N ILE A 116 -3.23 -4.29 19.82
CA ILE A 116 -3.44 -4.67 18.42
C ILE A 116 -4.66 -5.57 18.25
N LYS A 117 -4.97 -6.43 19.24
CA LYS A 117 -6.15 -7.29 19.21
C LYS A 117 -7.43 -6.46 19.17
N LYS A 118 -7.57 -5.48 20.09
CA LYS A 118 -8.72 -4.56 20.12
C LYS A 118 -8.83 -3.76 18.82
N TRP A 119 -7.70 -3.35 18.27
CA TRP A 119 -7.66 -2.62 17.02
C TRP A 119 -8.12 -3.47 15.82
N PHE A 120 -7.76 -4.76 15.76
CA PHE A 120 -8.28 -5.68 14.74
C PHE A 120 -9.78 -5.93 14.90
N GLU A 121 -10.24 -6.10 16.14
CA GLU A 121 -11.67 -6.28 16.44
C GLU A 121 -12.50 -5.04 16.03
N SER A 122 -12.04 -3.82 16.37
CA SER A 122 -12.73 -2.57 16.00
C SER A 122 -12.76 -2.32 14.49
N ASN A 123 -11.75 -2.78 13.76
CA ASN A 123 -11.69 -2.72 12.29
C ASN A 123 -12.29 -3.95 11.61
N LYS A 124 -12.87 -4.91 12.37
CA LYS A 124 -13.48 -6.14 11.86
C LYS A 124 -12.54 -6.96 10.97
N LEU A 125 -11.25 -7.01 11.31
CA LEU A 125 -10.24 -7.70 10.52
C LEU A 125 -10.22 -9.20 10.81
N VAL A 126 -10.46 -10.02 9.80
CA VAL A 126 -10.22 -11.47 9.87
C VAL A 126 -8.72 -11.70 9.80
N THR A 127 -8.19 -12.42 10.79
CA THR A 127 -6.74 -12.65 10.91
C THR A 127 -6.46 -14.10 11.26
N LEU A 128 -5.53 -14.73 10.55
CA LEU A 128 -5.03 -16.07 10.86
C LEU A 128 -3.56 -16.01 11.26
N CYS A 129 -3.23 -16.67 12.35
CA CYS A 129 -1.86 -16.95 12.79
C CYS A 129 -1.59 -18.46 12.75
N ASP A 130 -0.37 -18.87 13.14
CA ASP A 130 0.11 -20.26 13.13
C ASP A 130 0.08 -20.89 11.73
N VAL A 131 0.05 -20.04 10.68
CA VAL A 131 0.14 -20.48 9.28
C VAL A 131 1.62 -20.72 8.90
N ASP A 132 1.91 -21.69 8.07
CA ASP A 132 3.23 -21.80 7.44
C ASP A 132 3.38 -20.72 6.36
N THR A 133 3.69 -19.50 6.81
CA THR A 133 3.85 -18.34 5.94
C THR A 133 5.02 -18.50 4.97
N ARG A 134 6.06 -19.27 5.34
CA ARG A 134 7.20 -19.55 4.45
C ARG A 134 6.77 -20.40 3.26
N ALA A 135 6.04 -21.48 3.50
CA ALA A 135 5.51 -22.33 2.43
C ALA A 135 4.51 -21.55 1.56
N LEU A 136 3.60 -20.78 2.18
CA LEU A 136 2.61 -19.95 1.47
C LEU A 136 3.28 -18.88 0.58
N VAL A 137 4.28 -18.15 1.09
CA VAL A 137 5.01 -17.14 0.32
C VAL A 137 5.76 -17.75 -0.86
N ARG A 138 6.40 -18.90 -0.66
CA ARG A 138 7.04 -19.65 -1.76
C ARG A 138 6.02 -20.05 -2.81
N TYR A 139 4.86 -20.55 -2.37
CA TYR A 139 3.78 -20.94 -3.26
C TYR A 139 3.30 -19.75 -4.12
N ILE A 140 3.02 -18.59 -3.51
CA ILE A 140 2.60 -17.38 -4.23
C ILE A 140 3.71 -16.93 -5.20
N ARG A 141 4.97 -16.97 -4.76
CA ARG A 141 6.11 -16.60 -5.62
C ARG A 141 6.21 -17.48 -6.86
N ASP A 142 5.96 -18.77 -6.72
CA ASP A 142 6.14 -19.75 -7.80
C ASP A 142 4.89 -19.85 -8.71
N ASN A 143 3.68 -19.49 -8.22
CA ASN A 143 2.41 -19.59 -8.94
C ASN A 143 1.74 -18.22 -9.24
N GLY A 144 2.29 -17.12 -8.77
CA GLY A 144 1.76 -15.78 -8.95
C GLY A 144 0.75 -15.36 -7.88
N ALA A 145 0.48 -14.05 -7.82
CA ALA A 145 -0.59 -13.50 -7.01
C ALA A 145 -1.96 -13.94 -7.57
N MET A 146 -2.84 -14.39 -6.69
CA MET A 146 -4.15 -14.90 -7.07
C MET A 146 -5.21 -14.54 -6.03
N ASN A 147 -6.48 -14.72 -6.35
CA ASN A 147 -7.56 -14.57 -5.37
C ASN A 147 -7.45 -15.63 -4.29
N ALA A 148 -7.81 -15.25 -3.07
CA ALA A 148 -7.84 -16.14 -1.91
C ALA A 148 -8.99 -15.79 -0.98
N ALA A 149 -9.31 -16.73 -0.10
CA ALA A 149 -10.18 -16.53 1.05
C ALA A 149 -9.44 -16.94 2.33
N ILE A 150 -9.62 -16.17 3.39
CA ILE A 150 -9.27 -16.59 4.75
C ILE A 150 -10.54 -16.76 5.55
N THR A 151 -10.65 -17.84 6.33
CA THR A 151 -11.88 -18.16 7.03
C THR A 151 -11.66 -18.93 8.31
N THR A 152 -12.54 -18.71 9.28
CA THR A 152 -12.73 -19.54 10.47
C THR A 152 -13.97 -20.43 10.34
N GLU A 153 -14.76 -20.29 9.28
CA GLU A 153 -15.98 -21.06 8.99
C GLU A 153 -15.64 -22.30 8.17
N VAL A 154 -14.79 -23.18 8.73
CA VAL A 154 -14.19 -24.33 7.99
C VAL A 154 -15.23 -25.37 7.54
N ASP A 155 -16.39 -25.40 8.14
CA ASP A 155 -17.55 -26.21 7.75
C ASP A 155 -18.23 -25.72 6.45
N LYS A 156 -18.03 -24.44 6.08
CA LYS A 156 -18.63 -23.80 4.89
C LYS A 156 -17.70 -23.75 3.68
N ILE A 157 -16.64 -24.55 3.67
CA ILE A 157 -15.60 -24.48 2.63
C ILE A 157 -16.13 -24.59 1.20
N SER A 158 -17.18 -25.41 0.97
CA SER A 158 -17.80 -25.57 -0.35
C SER A 158 -18.43 -24.27 -0.88
N ASP A 159 -19.10 -23.52 -0.01
CA ASP A 159 -19.72 -22.24 -0.37
C ASP A 159 -18.68 -21.14 -0.53
N ILE A 160 -17.64 -21.16 0.32
CA ILE A 160 -16.52 -20.23 0.22
C ILE A 160 -15.78 -20.44 -1.12
N LYS A 161 -15.57 -21.69 -1.53
CA LYS A 161 -14.94 -22.03 -2.83
C LYS A 161 -15.77 -21.49 -4.00
N LYS A 162 -17.10 -21.66 -3.98
CA LYS A 162 -17.98 -21.10 -5.01
C LYS A 162 -17.90 -19.58 -5.10
N LYS A 163 -17.88 -18.90 -3.93
CA LYS A 163 -17.71 -17.43 -3.87
C LYS A 163 -16.35 -17.00 -4.38
N LEU A 164 -15.29 -17.71 -4.04
CA LEU A 164 -13.93 -17.42 -4.48
C LEU A 164 -13.76 -17.56 -6.00
N THR A 165 -14.37 -18.58 -6.60
CA THR A 165 -14.37 -18.78 -8.07
C THR A 165 -15.00 -17.59 -8.80
N ASN A 166 -16.01 -16.94 -8.23
CA ASN A 166 -16.70 -15.79 -8.80
C ASN A 166 -16.14 -14.43 -8.28
N PHE A 167 -15.09 -14.46 -7.46
CA PHE A 167 -14.51 -13.22 -6.93
C PHE A 167 -13.74 -12.48 -8.03
N PRO A 168 -13.95 -11.16 -8.17
CA PRO A 168 -13.32 -10.40 -9.25
C PRO A 168 -11.79 -10.42 -9.17
N SER A 169 -11.14 -10.52 -10.33
CA SER A 169 -9.69 -10.34 -10.44
C SER A 169 -9.31 -8.88 -10.16
N MET A 170 -8.11 -8.64 -9.64
CA MET A 170 -7.56 -7.29 -9.52
C MET A 170 -7.38 -6.62 -10.89
N ASN A 171 -7.18 -7.41 -11.95
CA ASN A 171 -7.07 -6.90 -13.32
C ASN A 171 -8.41 -6.34 -13.79
N GLY A 172 -8.42 -5.11 -14.28
CA GLY A 172 -9.62 -4.37 -14.67
C GLY A 172 -10.42 -3.78 -13.49
N LEU A 173 -9.94 -3.90 -12.26
CA LEU A 173 -10.69 -3.48 -11.07
C LEU A 173 -10.27 -2.07 -10.61
N GLU A 174 -11.21 -1.12 -10.77
CA GLU A 174 -11.06 0.25 -10.25
C GLU A 174 -11.33 0.28 -8.75
N LEU A 175 -10.34 0.65 -7.95
CA LEU A 175 -10.44 0.71 -6.48
C LEU A 175 -10.13 2.09 -5.88
N ALA A 176 -9.60 3.03 -6.66
CA ALA A 176 -9.29 4.37 -6.16
C ALA A 176 -10.54 5.08 -5.64
N SER A 177 -11.70 4.92 -6.30
CA SER A 177 -12.99 5.48 -5.85
C SER A 177 -13.44 4.99 -4.46
N LYS A 178 -12.94 3.84 -4.01
CA LYS A 178 -13.29 3.24 -2.72
C LYS A 178 -12.48 3.78 -1.55
N VAL A 179 -11.33 4.38 -1.85
CA VAL A 179 -10.36 4.85 -0.86
C VAL A 179 -10.14 6.37 -0.90
N SER A 180 -10.42 7.00 -2.03
CA SER A 180 -10.35 8.45 -2.21
C SER A 180 -11.28 9.22 -1.25
N THR A 181 -10.87 10.40 -0.85
CA THR A 181 -11.74 11.33 -0.13
C THR A 181 -13.03 11.61 -0.90
N LYS A 182 -14.11 11.87 -0.17
CA LYS A 182 -15.41 12.23 -0.79
C LYS A 182 -15.53 13.74 -1.03
N GLU A 183 -14.88 14.53 -0.17
CA GLU A 183 -14.92 16.00 -0.22
C GLU A 183 -13.48 16.52 -0.22
N PRO A 184 -13.20 17.62 -0.94
CA PRO A 184 -11.90 18.26 -0.87
C PRO A 184 -11.59 18.76 0.54
N TYR A 185 -10.33 18.61 0.97
CA TYR A 185 -9.85 19.14 2.24
C TYR A 185 -8.48 19.80 2.11
N GLU A 186 -8.16 20.66 3.06
CA GLU A 186 -6.94 21.46 3.07
C GLU A 186 -6.05 21.09 4.26
N ILE A 187 -4.73 21.10 4.04
CA ILE A 187 -3.71 20.91 5.08
C ILE A 187 -2.51 21.83 4.84
N GLY A 188 -1.73 22.07 5.90
CA GLY A 188 -0.61 23.00 5.86
C GLY A 188 -1.06 24.45 6.16
N SER A 189 -0.12 25.38 6.03
CA SER A 189 -0.36 26.80 6.34
C SER A 189 -0.95 27.52 5.15
N LYS A 190 -2.05 28.27 5.37
CA LYS A 190 -2.63 29.16 4.33
C LYS A 190 -1.70 30.33 3.95
N GLN A 191 -0.70 30.62 4.79
CA GLN A 191 0.33 31.64 4.54
C GLN A 191 1.45 31.13 3.64
N SER A 192 1.55 29.81 3.39
CA SER A 192 2.56 29.25 2.50
C SER A 192 2.46 29.85 1.10
N LYS A 193 3.61 30.20 0.53
CA LYS A 193 3.68 30.86 -0.78
C LYS A 193 3.29 29.94 -1.93
N LYS A 194 3.49 28.62 -1.77
CA LYS A 194 3.23 27.63 -2.81
C LYS A 194 2.04 26.75 -2.45
N ARG A 195 1.19 26.49 -3.44
CA ARG A 195 -0.04 25.71 -3.32
C ARG A 195 0.07 24.47 -4.17
N LEU A 196 -0.30 23.34 -3.60
CA LEU A 196 -0.28 22.05 -4.28
C LEU A 196 -1.68 21.45 -4.35
N ALA A 197 -2.16 21.16 -5.56
CA ALA A 197 -3.37 20.37 -5.78
C ALA A 197 -2.99 18.88 -5.83
N VAL A 198 -3.62 18.08 -4.99
CA VAL A 198 -3.39 16.63 -4.89
C VAL A 198 -4.63 15.89 -5.35
N VAL A 199 -4.50 14.99 -6.30
CA VAL A 199 -5.55 14.03 -6.68
C VAL A 199 -5.40 12.80 -5.79
N ASP A 200 -6.42 12.52 -4.99
CA ASP A 200 -6.44 11.43 -4.04
C ASP A 200 -6.89 10.12 -4.69
N LEU A 201 -5.94 9.24 -4.96
CA LEU A 201 -6.18 7.87 -5.44
C LEU A 201 -6.10 6.84 -4.29
N GLY A 202 -5.91 7.29 -3.05
CA GLY A 202 -5.64 6.48 -1.86
C GLY A 202 -4.36 6.93 -1.17
N ILE A 203 -4.26 8.24 -0.88
CA ILE A 203 -3.04 8.88 -0.41
C ILE A 203 -2.62 8.45 0.99
N LYS A 204 -1.33 8.18 1.16
CA LYS A 204 -0.69 7.95 2.46
C LYS A 204 -0.43 9.27 3.18
N LYS A 205 -0.65 9.26 4.50
CA LYS A 205 -0.37 10.41 5.37
C LYS A 205 1.06 10.93 5.24
N ASN A 206 2.06 10.03 5.16
CA ASN A 206 3.46 10.42 5.04
C ASN A 206 3.76 11.25 3.78
N ILE A 207 3.04 11.06 2.69
CA ILE A 207 3.18 11.91 1.49
C ILE A 207 2.74 13.34 1.81
N LEU A 208 1.57 13.49 2.42
CA LEU A 208 1.04 14.79 2.82
C LEU A 208 1.96 15.49 3.84
N ASP A 209 2.45 14.74 4.82
CA ASP A 209 3.40 15.25 5.83
C ASP A 209 4.70 15.75 5.17
N ASN A 210 5.20 15.07 4.12
CA ASN A 210 6.38 15.50 3.38
C ASN A 210 6.17 16.84 2.65
N PHE A 211 4.99 17.08 2.10
CA PHE A 211 4.65 18.37 1.47
C PHE A 211 4.49 19.48 2.50
N VAL A 212 3.78 19.20 3.61
CA VAL A 212 3.56 20.19 4.68
C VAL A 212 4.89 20.58 5.37
N LYS A 213 5.78 19.61 5.62
CA LYS A 213 7.13 19.87 6.16
C LYS A 213 7.98 20.79 5.27
N ARG A 214 7.66 20.86 3.97
CA ARG A 214 8.31 21.71 2.97
C ARG A 214 7.55 23.02 2.70
N ASP A 215 6.70 23.43 3.64
CA ASP A 215 5.92 24.68 3.60
C ASP A 215 5.00 24.78 2.38
N LEU A 216 4.37 23.69 1.96
CA LEU A 216 3.32 23.71 0.96
C LEU A 216 1.93 23.79 1.60
N PHE A 217 1.07 24.68 1.07
CA PHE A 217 -0.36 24.65 1.33
C PHE A 217 -1.00 23.67 0.35
N VAL A 218 -1.55 22.58 0.87
CA VAL A 218 -2.02 21.44 0.08
C VAL A 218 -3.54 21.40 0.12
N LYS A 219 -4.17 21.24 -1.04
CA LYS A 219 -5.58 20.86 -1.14
C LYS A 219 -5.70 19.51 -1.82
N VAL A 220 -6.31 18.58 -1.12
CA VAL A 220 -6.55 17.21 -1.58
C VAL A 220 -7.94 17.16 -2.19
N PHE A 221 -8.03 16.68 -3.41
CA PHE A 221 -9.25 16.56 -4.18
C PHE A 221 -9.64 15.09 -4.41
N PRO A 222 -10.94 14.77 -4.49
CA PRO A 222 -11.40 13.45 -4.94
C PRO A 222 -10.75 13.03 -6.27
N TYR A 223 -10.63 11.70 -6.46
CA TYR A 223 -9.99 11.09 -7.63
C TYR A 223 -10.59 11.55 -8.96
N ASP A 224 -11.88 11.89 -8.99
CA ASP A 224 -12.64 12.25 -10.18
C ASP A 224 -12.84 13.75 -10.38
N SER A 225 -12.15 14.61 -9.60
CA SER A 225 -12.20 16.05 -9.74
C SER A 225 -11.68 16.52 -11.09
N SER A 226 -12.34 17.51 -11.68
CA SER A 226 -11.93 18.13 -12.94
C SER A 226 -10.74 19.08 -12.74
N LEU A 227 -9.97 19.31 -13.82
CA LEU A 227 -8.90 20.29 -13.77
C LEU A 227 -9.43 21.70 -13.43
N ASP A 228 -10.59 22.11 -13.96
CA ASP A 228 -11.19 23.43 -13.70
C ASP A 228 -11.56 23.62 -12.22
N GLU A 229 -12.03 22.56 -11.55
CA GLU A 229 -12.27 22.61 -10.10
C GLU A 229 -10.96 22.82 -9.32
N MET A 230 -9.92 22.08 -9.69
CA MET A 230 -8.62 22.19 -9.05
C MET A 230 -7.96 23.56 -9.29
N LEU A 231 -8.13 24.14 -10.48
CA LEU A 231 -7.60 25.47 -10.83
C LEU A 231 -8.22 26.60 -10.02
N LYS A 232 -9.43 26.46 -9.47
CA LYS A 232 -10.01 27.44 -8.53
C LYS A 232 -9.17 27.63 -7.27
N PHE A 233 -8.40 26.60 -6.88
CA PHE A 233 -7.45 26.68 -5.78
C PHE A 233 -6.18 27.48 -6.13
N LYS A 234 -5.93 27.78 -7.40
CA LYS A 234 -4.73 28.44 -7.95
C LYS A 234 -3.45 27.71 -7.56
N PRO A 235 -3.32 26.42 -7.88
CA PRO A 235 -2.15 25.64 -7.51
C PRO A 235 -0.92 26.04 -8.34
N ASN A 236 0.28 25.93 -7.73
CA ASN A 236 1.57 26.05 -8.42
C ASN A 236 1.97 24.74 -9.11
N GLY A 237 1.37 23.61 -8.74
CA GLY A 237 1.59 22.30 -9.34
C GLY A 237 0.60 21.27 -8.86
N PHE A 238 0.70 20.08 -9.42
CA PHE A 238 -0.21 18.95 -9.19
C PHE A 238 0.54 17.73 -8.71
N PHE A 239 -0.14 16.90 -7.94
CA PHE A 239 0.38 15.62 -7.47
C PHE A 239 -0.67 14.53 -7.64
N LEU A 240 -0.27 13.39 -8.24
CA LEU A 240 -1.09 12.17 -8.31
C LEU A 240 -0.59 11.18 -7.26
N SER A 241 -1.47 10.79 -6.35
CA SER A 241 -1.09 9.96 -5.22
C SER A 241 -0.91 8.48 -5.59
N ASN A 242 -0.40 7.71 -4.65
CA ASN A 242 -0.49 6.26 -4.61
C ASN A 242 -1.95 5.82 -4.48
N GLY A 243 -2.21 4.52 -4.70
CA GLY A 243 -3.55 3.95 -4.54
C GLY A 243 -3.63 2.48 -4.97
N PRO A 244 -4.78 1.83 -4.73
CA PRO A 244 -5.03 0.43 -5.07
C PRO A 244 -5.61 0.26 -6.47
N GLY A 245 -5.58 -0.99 -6.95
CA GLY A 245 -6.28 -1.43 -8.15
C GLY A 245 -5.48 -1.30 -9.43
N ASP A 246 -6.20 -1.50 -10.52
CA ASP A 246 -5.67 -1.36 -11.88
C ASP A 246 -5.75 0.12 -12.32
N PRO A 247 -4.69 0.70 -12.90
CA PRO A 247 -4.72 2.07 -13.40
C PRO A 247 -5.57 2.25 -14.68
N GLU A 248 -5.74 1.23 -15.50
CA GLU A 248 -6.42 1.35 -16.81
C GLU A 248 -7.88 1.81 -16.74
N PRO A 249 -8.70 1.39 -15.76
CA PRO A 249 -10.07 1.87 -15.62
C PRO A 249 -10.20 3.33 -15.17
N LEU A 250 -9.14 3.98 -14.70
CA LEU A 250 -9.15 5.37 -14.21
C LEU A 250 -9.23 6.41 -15.35
N LYS A 251 -10.14 6.24 -16.31
CA LYS A 251 -10.21 7.04 -17.54
C LYS A 251 -10.27 8.54 -17.27
N LYS A 252 -11.11 8.99 -16.31
CA LYS A 252 -11.23 10.41 -15.97
C LYS A 252 -9.93 10.98 -15.38
N VAL A 253 -9.24 10.22 -14.53
CA VAL A 253 -7.94 10.64 -13.98
C VAL A 253 -6.89 10.77 -15.07
N ILE A 254 -6.87 9.81 -16.02
CA ILE A 254 -5.96 9.82 -17.17
C ILE A 254 -6.23 11.05 -18.06
N GLU A 255 -7.48 11.36 -18.35
CA GLU A 255 -7.89 12.55 -19.11
C GLU A 255 -7.48 13.85 -18.41
N THR A 256 -7.83 14.00 -17.14
CA THR A 256 -7.41 15.18 -16.33
C THR A 256 -5.87 15.30 -16.27
N THR A 257 -5.16 14.17 -16.22
CA THR A 257 -3.68 14.17 -16.26
C THR A 257 -3.15 14.66 -17.61
N LYS A 258 -3.76 14.27 -18.74
CA LYS A 258 -3.43 14.81 -20.08
C LYS A 258 -3.61 16.34 -20.11
N GLU A 259 -4.72 16.85 -19.61
CA GLU A 259 -5.00 18.29 -19.56
C GLU A 259 -3.95 19.05 -18.71
N ILE A 260 -3.52 18.49 -17.55
CA ILE A 260 -2.46 19.06 -16.72
C ILE A 260 -1.14 19.13 -17.49
N LEU A 261 -0.79 18.06 -18.21
CA LEU A 261 0.42 17.97 -19.03
C LEU A 261 0.37 18.95 -20.21
N GLU A 262 -0.76 19.09 -20.91
CA GLU A 262 -0.93 20.02 -22.02
C GLU A 262 -0.72 21.47 -21.58
N LYS A 263 -1.27 21.86 -20.42
CA LYS A 263 -1.09 23.17 -19.81
C LYS A 263 0.31 23.37 -19.18
N ASN A 264 1.15 22.34 -19.22
CA ASN A 264 2.53 22.33 -18.73
C ASN A 264 2.71 22.72 -17.25
N TYR A 265 1.72 22.39 -16.40
CA TYR A 265 1.88 22.54 -14.97
C TYR A 265 2.92 21.53 -14.41
N PRO A 266 3.68 21.93 -13.36
CA PRO A 266 4.49 20.97 -12.62
C PRO A 266 3.64 19.81 -12.10
N LEU A 267 4.07 18.57 -12.40
CA LEU A 267 3.36 17.36 -12.05
C LEU A 267 4.31 16.31 -11.49
N PHE A 268 3.95 15.73 -10.35
CA PHE A 268 4.64 14.59 -9.76
C PHE A 268 3.65 13.46 -9.48
N GLY A 269 4.03 12.21 -9.73
CA GLY A 269 3.21 11.02 -9.46
C GLY A 269 3.97 9.94 -8.72
N ILE A 270 3.32 9.31 -7.74
CA ILE A 270 3.88 8.20 -6.96
C ILE A 270 2.99 6.96 -7.15
N CYS A 271 3.61 5.81 -7.42
CA CYS A 271 3.02 4.47 -7.49
C CYS A 271 1.85 4.44 -8.50
N LEU A 272 0.58 4.42 -8.07
CA LEU A 272 -0.56 4.49 -9.00
C LEU A 272 -0.53 5.77 -9.84
N GLY A 273 -0.14 6.91 -9.24
CA GLY A 273 0.03 8.17 -9.97
C GLY A 273 1.11 8.10 -11.07
N HIS A 274 2.18 7.34 -10.85
CA HIS A 274 3.18 7.06 -11.89
C HIS A 274 2.59 6.27 -13.06
N GLN A 275 1.79 5.25 -12.77
CA GLN A 275 1.12 4.43 -13.79
C GLN A 275 0.09 5.25 -14.59
N VAL A 276 -0.66 6.12 -13.92
CA VAL A 276 -1.61 7.05 -14.59
C VAL A 276 -0.86 8.03 -15.50
N ILE A 277 0.29 8.58 -15.07
CA ILE A 277 1.13 9.45 -15.92
C ILE A 277 1.64 8.69 -17.14
N ALA A 278 2.02 7.42 -16.98
CA ALA A 278 2.42 6.57 -18.10
C ALA A 278 1.28 6.41 -19.11
N LEU A 279 0.07 6.03 -18.64
CA LEU A 279 -1.12 5.88 -19.48
C LEU A 279 -1.53 7.19 -20.17
N ALA A 280 -1.39 8.34 -19.48
CA ALA A 280 -1.65 9.66 -20.06
C ALA A 280 -0.69 10.04 -21.20
N ASN A 281 0.46 9.36 -21.28
CA ASN A 281 1.43 9.48 -22.37
C ASN A 281 1.43 8.27 -23.32
N ASP A 282 0.32 7.54 -23.39
CA ASP A 282 0.11 6.37 -24.27
C ASP A 282 1.11 5.23 -24.05
N ILE A 283 1.66 5.12 -22.82
CA ILE A 283 2.51 4.01 -22.39
C ILE A 283 1.65 3.02 -21.63
N LYS A 284 1.74 1.74 -21.99
CA LYS A 284 0.94 0.67 -21.41
C LYS A 284 1.39 0.34 -19.97
N THR A 285 0.48 -0.25 -19.24
CA THR A 285 0.75 -0.92 -17.96
C THR A 285 0.39 -2.40 -18.04
N TYR A 286 0.91 -3.19 -17.13
CA TYR A 286 0.60 -4.62 -17.08
C TYR A 286 0.53 -5.13 -15.65
N LYS A 287 -0.25 -6.17 -15.42
CA LYS A 287 -0.32 -6.89 -14.16
C LYS A 287 0.95 -7.72 -13.97
N MET A 288 1.66 -7.49 -12.88
CA MET A 288 2.85 -8.27 -12.54
C MET A 288 2.47 -9.65 -12.00
N PHE A 289 3.37 -10.62 -12.15
CA PHE A 289 3.17 -11.97 -11.64
C PHE A 289 2.98 -12.00 -10.10
N ASN A 290 3.89 -11.35 -9.35
CA ASN A 290 3.80 -11.24 -7.89
C ASN A 290 3.61 -9.82 -7.38
N GLY A 291 4.03 -8.82 -8.17
CA GLY A 291 4.23 -7.45 -7.72
C GLY A 291 5.44 -7.27 -6.79
N HIS A 292 5.73 -6.01 -6.46
CA HIS A 292 6.77 -5.64 -5.51
C HIS A 292 6.15 -5.13 -4.21
N ARG A 293 6.48 -5.79 -3.09
CA ARG A 293 6.01 -5.39 -1.75
C ARG A 293 7.08 -5.66 -0.71
N GLY A 294 7.69 -4.58 -0.23
CA GLY A 294 8.76 -4.65 0.75
C GLY A 294 9.47 -3.31 0.93
N ILE A 295 10.43 -3.26 1.83
CA ILE A 295 11.13 -2.04 2.24
C ILE A 295 12.61 -2.03 1.87
N ASN A 296 13.06 -2.96 1.04
CA ASN A 296 14.47 -3.19 0.72
C ASN A 296 14.68 -3.48 -0.78
N HIS A 297 13.88 -2.86 -1.63
CA HIS A 297 13.98 -3.04 -3.07
C HIS A 297 15.01 -2.06 -3.67
N PRO A 298 16.05 -2.57 -4.37
CA PRO A 298 17.07 -1.73 -4.95
C PRO A 298 16.61 -1.15 -6.29
N VAL A 299 16.79 0.15 -6.46
CA VAL A 299 16.47 0.90 -7.68
C VAL A 299 17.71 1.66 -8.13
N LEU A 300 17.99 1.66 -9.42
CA LEU A 300 19.02 2.48 -10.05
C LEU A 300 18.41 3.82 -10.49
N ASN A 301 18.93 4.91 -9.99
CA ASN A 301 18.71 6.23 -10.56
C ASN A 301 19.62 6.39 -11.76
N ILE A 302 19.05 6.34 -12.97
CA ILE A 302 19.81 6.34 -14.24
C ILE A 302 20.49 7.71 -14.46
N ASN A 303 19.90 8.80 -13.96
CA ASN A 303 20.45 10.15 -14.13
C ASN A 303 21.75 10.35 -13.34
N THR A 304 21.85 9.73 -12.16
CA THR A 304 23.00 9.88 -11.26
C THR A 304 23.94 8.68 -11.25
N GLY A 305 23.49 7.53 -11.77
CA GLY A 305 24.21 6.25 -11.68
C GLY A 305 24.22 5.64 -10.27
N LYS A 306 23.43 6.18 -9.30
CA LYS A 306 23.40 5.70 -7.92
C LYS A 306 22.30 4.68 -7.71
N GLY A 307 22.58 3.66 -6.89
CA GLY A 307 21.58 2.76 -6.34
C GLY A 307 20.88 3.39 -5.12
N GLU A 308 19.59 3.19 -5.02
CA GLU A 308 18.72 3.64 -3.92
C GLU A 308 17.98 2.42 -3.37
N ILE A 309 17.83 2.32 -2.05
CA ILE A 309 16.98 1.30 -1.42
C ILE A 309 15.61 1.91 -1.20
N THR A 310 14.57 1.24 -1.70
CA THR A 310 13.23 1.81 -1.78
C THR A 310 12.16 0.94 -1.12
N SER A 311 11.09 1.59 -0.70
CA SER A 311 9.84 0.94 -0.30
C SER A 311 8.95 0.75 -1.53
N GLN A 312 8.41 -0.45 -1.70
CA GLN A 312 7.56 -0.82 -2.84
C GLN A 312 6.24 -1.41 -2.37
N ASN A 313 5.16 -1.05 -3.04
CA ASN A 313 3.83 -1.67 -2.86
C ASN A 313 3.00 -1.50 -4.12
N HIS A 314 3.20 -2.37 -5.11
CA HIS A 314 2.41 -2.35 -6.33
C HIS A 314 2.29 -3.73 -6.98
N GLY A 315 1.17 -3.99 -7.65
CA GLY A 315 0.89 -5.22 -8.42
C GLY A 315 0.84 -4.99 -9.93
N PHE A 316 0.95 -3.73 -10.35
CA PHE A 316 1.04 -3.32 -11.76
C PHE A 316 2.34 -2.56 -11.99
N ALA A 317 2.84 -2.60 -13.20
CA ALA A 317 4.04 -1.87 -13.62
C ALA A 317 3.86 -1.26 -15.01
N VAL A 318 4.68 -0.26 -15.30
CA VAL A 318 4.77 0.36 -16.62
C VAL A 318 5.50 -0.59 -17.56
N ASP A 319 4.94 -0.78 -18.76
CA ASP A 319 5.51 -1.61 -19.80
C ASP A 319 6.79 -0.99 -20.38
N TYR A 320 7.87 -1.74 -20.30
CA TYR A 320 9.21 -1.27 -20.69
C TYR A 320 9.29 -0.96 -22.19
N ASP A 321 8.76 -1.82 -23.05
CA ASP A 321 8.91 -1.70 -24.49
C ASP A 321 8.15 -0.47 -25.02
N THR A 322 6.94 -0.23 -24.54
CA THR A 322 6.17 0.97 -24.89
C THR A 322 6.78 2.24 -24.31
N ALA A 323 7.40 2.18 -23.13
CA ALA A 323 8.11 3.32 -22.55
C ALA A 323 9.35 3.69 -23.36
N VAL A 324 10.15 2.72 -23.80
CA VAL A 324 11.33 2.94 -24.63
C VAL A 324 10.96 3.44 -26.04
N ALA A 325 9.89 2.91 -26.62
CA ALA A 325 9.42 3.33 -27.93
C ALA A 325 8.90 4.78 -27.95
N ASN A 326 8.45 5.29 -26.81
CA ASN A 326 7.92 6.64 -26.68
C ASN A 326 9.03 7.70 -26.58
N LYS A 327 9.27 8.44 -27.68
CA LYS A 327 10.34 9.45 -27.75
C LYS A 327 10.15 10.66 -26.82
N SER A 328 8.92 10.91 -26.36
CA SER A 328 8.61 12.02 -25.44
C SER A 328 8.91 11.69 -23.97
N VAL A 329 9.27 10.45 -23.68
CA VAL A 329 9.51 9.96 -22.31
C VAL A 329 10.97 9.52 -22.15
N LYS A 330 11.48 9.63 -20.92
CA LYS A 330 12.76 9.11 -20.49
C LYS A 330 12.55 8.27 -19.25
N ILE A 331 13.05 7.03 -19.26
CA ILE A 331 13.12 6.21 -18.04
C ILE A 331 14.21 6.80 -17.15
N SER A 332 13.82 7.24 -15.96
CA SER A 332 14.72 7.88 -14.99
C SER A 332 15.22 6.92 -13.92
N HIS A 333 14.40 5.91 -13.58
CA HIS A 333 14.75 4.91 -12.58
C HIS A 333 14.38 3.51 -13.06
N LYS A 334 15.15 2.52 -12.59
CA LYS A 334 14.98 1.11 -12.96
C LYS A 334 15.18 0.20 -11.76
N HIS A 335 14.28 -0.74 -11.56
CA HIS A 335 14.41 -1.75 -10.51
C HIS A 335 15.57 -2.70 -10.84
N LEU A 336 16.46 -2.96 -9.87
CA LEU A 336 17.70 -3.70 -10.15
C LEU A 336 17.51 -5.21 -10.23
N ASN A 337 16.48 -5.77 -9.56
CA ASN A 337 16.28 -7.22 -9.54
C ASN A 337 15.66 -7.75 -10.84
N ASP A 338 14.70 -7.03 -11.44
CA ASP A 338 13.92 -7.50 -12.58
C ASP A 338 13.83 -6.51 -13.75
N GLN A 339 14.52 -5.38 -13.61
CA GLN A 339 14.64 -4.35 -14.65
C GLN A 339 13.33 -3.63 -14.99
N THR A 340 12.29 -3.75 -14.16
CA THR A 340 11.05 -3.00 -14.35
C THR A 340 11.26 -1.49 -14.29
N VAL A 341 10.40 -0.73 -14.99
CA VAL A 341 10.42 0.74 -14.99
C VAL A 341 10.04 1.24 -13.61
N ALA A 342 10.97 1.93 -12.93
CA ALA A 342 10.76 2.46 -11.59
C ALA A 342 10.61 3.99 -11.55
N GLY A 343 10.74 4.69 -12.69
CA GLY A 343 10.52 6.12 -12.79
C GLY A 343 10.57 6.64 -14.22
N LEU A 344 9.82 7.69 -14.46
CA LEU A 344 9.70 8.37 -15.75
C LEU A 344 9.90 9.88 -15.60
N GLU A 345 10.46 10.49 -16.63
CA GLU A 345 10.46 11.93 -16.88
C GLU A 345 9.81 12.20 -18.23
N ILE A 346 8.89 13.16 -18.31
CA ILE A 346 8.27 13.56 -19.58
C ILE A 346 9.11 14.70 -20.16
N LYS A 347 9.76 14.43 -21.31
CA LYS A 347 10.60 15.42 -21.98
C LYS A 347 9.78 16.65 -22.35
N SER A 348 10.40 17.84 -22.24
CA SER A 348 9.74 19.11 -22.56
C SER A 348 8.51 19.45 -21.70
N LYS A 349 8.26 18.68 -20.64
CA LYS A 349 7.22 18.94 -19.64
C LYS A 349 7.82 18.99 -18.25
N ASN A 350 7.19 19.74 -17.37
CA ASN A 350 7.62 19.84 -15.98
C ASN A 350 7.06 18.67 -15.14
N CYS A 351 7.26 17.44 -15.64
CA CYS A 351 6.66 16.21 -15.09
C CYS A 351 7.67 15.10 -14.89
N PHE A 352 7.60 14.46 -13.73
CA PHE A 352 8.29 13.21 -13.43
C PHE A 352 7.48 12.33 -12.48
N SER A 353 7.80 11.07 -12.40
CA SER A 353 7.09 10.12 -11.54
C SER A 353 7.96 8.95 -11.14
N VAL A 354 7.63 8.31 -10.01
CA VAL A 354 8.32 7.10 -9.52
C VAL A 354 7.30 6.03 -9.10
N GLN A 355 7.66 4.77 -9.35
CA GLN A 355 6.83 3.61 -9.01
C GLN A 355 6.92 3.28 -7.52
N TYR A 356 8.03 3.57 -6.88
CA TYR A 356 8.29 3.32 -5.46
C TYR A 356 7.77 4.46 -4.56
N HIS A 357 7.87 4.26 -3.25
CA HIS A 357 7.39 5.18 -2.22
C HIS A 357 8.53 5.98 -1.59
N PRO A 358 8.88 7.17 -2.10
CA PRO A 358 9.97 8.00 -1.56
C PRO A 358 9.66 8.58 -0.17
N GLU A 359 8.37 8.56 0.23
CA GLU A 359 7.92 8.96 1.55
C GLU A 359 8.18 7.91 2.62
N ALA A 360 8.54 6.67 2.22
CA ALA A 360 8.66 5.51 3.10
C ALA A 360 7.36 5.22 3.90
N GLY A 361 7.46 4.87 5.17
CA GLY A 361 6.34 4.57 6.06
C GLY A 361 5.65 3.24 5.71
N PRO A 362 6.36 2.10 6.00
CA PRO A 362 7.73 1.96 6.51
C PRO A 362 8.79 1.97 5.40
N GLY A 363 10.04 2.16 5.77
CA GLY A 363 11.18 1.95 4.85
C GLY A 363 12.25 3.03 4.90
N PRO A 364 13.26 2.93 4.01
CA PRO A 364 14.36 3.85 3.90
C PRO A 364 13.94 5.18 3.27
N ASN A 365 14.76 6.21 3.46
CA ASN A 365 14.51 7.57 2.97
C ASN A 365 15.39 7.97 1.78
N ASP A 366 16.02 7.04 1.08
CA ASP A 366 16.95 7.31 -0.02
C ASP A 366 16.29 8.14 -1.14
N GLY A 367 15.01 7.89 -1.43
CA GLY A 367 14.22 8.62 -2.43
C GLY A 367 13.61 9.95 -1.94
N ASN A 368 13.78 10.33 -0.66
CA ASN A 368 13.05 11.48 -0.09
C ASN A 368 13.40 12.82 -0.77
N TYR A 369 14.58 12.95 -1.36
CA TYR A 369 15.01 14.11 -2.14
C TYR A 369 14.07 14.45 -3.31
N LEU A 370 13.27 13.49 -3.81
CA LEU A 370 12.32 13.71 -4.90
C LEU A 370 11.24 14.74 -4.54
N PHE A 371 10.89 14.87 -3.27
CA PHE A 371 10.00 15.93 -2.81
C PHE A 371 10.66 17.32 -2.97
N ASP A 372 11.96 17.44 -2.67
CA ASP A 372 12.71 18.69 -2.87
C ASP A 372 12.91 19.00 -4.35
N GLN A 373 13.18 17.97 -5.16
CA GLN A 373 13.21 18.09 -6.61
C GLN A 373 11.88 18.59 -7.18
N PHE A 374 10.74 18.09 -6.66
CA PHE A 374 9.42 18.57 -7.08
C PHE A 374 9.20 20.02 -6.62
N LEU A 375 9.53 20.35 -5.38
CA LEU A 375 9.40 21.69 -4.84
C LEU A 375 10.17 22.75 -5.68
N SER A 376 11.35 22.37 -6.20
CA SER A 376 12.14 23.26 -7.07
C SER A 376 11.49 23.53 -8.42
N LYS A 377 10.54 22.70 -8.87
CA LYS A 377 9.78 22.86 -10.11
C LYS A 377 8.53 23.72 -9.93
N LEU A 378 8.07 23.93 -8.71
CA LEU A 378 6.91 24.79 -8.43
C LEU A 378 7.33 26.27 -8.55
N ASN A 379 6.71 26.98 -9.46
CA ASN A 379 6.98 28.41 -9.71
C ASN A 379 6.23 29.31 -8.70
#